data_c366e096dbdf36bdfae3afc3861e0bdb
#
_entry.id   c366e096dbdf36bdfae3afc3861e0bdb
#
_cell.length_a   1.000
_cell.length_b   1.000
_cell.length_c   1.000
_cell.angle_alpha   90.00
_cell.angle_beta   90.00
_cell.angle_gamma   90.00
#
_symmetry.space_group_name_H-M   'P 1'
#
loop_
_entity.id
_entity.type
_entity.pdbx_description
1 polymer ?
#
loop_
_entity_poly.entity_id
_entity_poly.type
_entity_poly.pdbx_seq_one_letter_code
_entity_poly.pdbx_strand_id
1 'polypeptide(L)'
;MRQLVTIFFIGALLGNEGLQGQRYTAPDGRLRVALVKQPFSPTGLSVGPTTMAEGGIQRLLGEIGATTRVETIGLTAEENTEYGGWKRLGMALGHFSDVVAKNEREGWFTVGLLATCPSMPGLVAGLQHSGPPGKPLRIGMLWLDAHPDFNTPETTRSGSLGGMPVAVATGRALRVMRLDAKLDPPLADRQVVMGGVRLTDPLEQQLLDHSQIAQLSVEDLRQATPAVFAQLDRLSRSTDKIYVHIDMDVLDPREVEGHGNKVPNGPSSEQLASLFEQIFRRYPKASAIGFATIPGTDEGGLSIAAVNRMIAGAVKGLQARGR
;
A
#
# COMPACT_ATOMS: atom_id res chain seq x y z
N MET A 1 51.87 36.96 2.21
CA MET A 1 50.41 37.15 2.11
C MET A 1 49.82 36.08 1.21
N ARG A 2 49.22 35.05 1.75
CA ARG A 2 48.50 34.04 1.00
C ARG A 2 47.00 34.24 1.29
N GLN A 3 46.22 34.59 0.27
CA GLN A 3 44.78 34.70 0.37
C GLN A 3 44.19 33.26 0.35
N LEU A 4 43.47 32.92 1.42
CA LEU A 4 42.59 31.74 1.42
C LEU A 4 41.29 32.10 0.68
N VAL A 5 41.04 31.34 -0.39
CA VAL A 5 39.73 31.33 -1.08
C VAL A 5 38.84 30.34 -0.35
N THR A 6 37.86 30.86 0.37
CA THR A 6 36.79 30.05 0.98
C THR A 6 35.72 29.81 -0.08
N ILE A 7 35.68 28.60 -0.64
CA ILE A 7 34.60 28.16 -1.53
C ILE A 7 33.46 27.65 -0.65
N PHE A 8 32.36 28.38 -0.64
CA PHE A 8 31.11 27.93 0.00
C PHE A 8 30.45 26.85 -0.84
N PHE A 9 30.35 25.65 -0.27
CA PHE A 9 29.47 24.58 -0.76
C PHE A 9 28.01 24.90 -0.38
N ILE A 10 27.27 25.58 -1.25
CA ILE A 10 25.81 25.80 -1.18
C ILE A 10 25.14 25.06 -2.36
N GLY A 11 25.59 23.87 -2.70
CA GLY A 11 25.08 23.14 -3.87
C GLY A 11 24.37 21.80 -3.59
N ALA A 12 24.38 21.32 -2.33
CA ALA A 12 24.02 19.91 -2.09
C ALA A 12 22.58 19.66 -1.58
N LEU A 13 21.83 20.68 -1.17
CA LEU A 13 20.47 20.50 -0.61
C LEU A 13 19.35 20.65 -1.65
N LEU A 14 19.53 21.45 -2.69
CA LEU A 14 18.51 21.63 -3.73
C LEU A 14 18.50 20.51 -4.79
N GLY A 15 19.58 19.72 -4.92
CA GLY A 15 19.67 18.63 -5.90
C GLY A 15 18.92 17.35 -5.54
N ASN A 16 18.65 17.11 -4.26
CA ASN A 16 18.05 15.85 -3.81
C ASN A 16 16.51 15.84 -3.87
N GLU A 17 15.86 16.97 -3.70
CA GLU A 17 14.40 17.07 -3.81
C GLU A 17 13.91 17.01 -5.26
N GLY A 18 14.62 17.64 -6.19
CA GLY A 18 14.33 17.59 -7.63
C GLY A 18 14.46 16.18 -8.21
N LEU A 19 15.47 15.42 -7.77
CA LEU A 19 15.69 14.02 -8.20
C LEU A 19 14.62 13.06 -7.64
N GLN A 20 14.07 13.31 -6.44
CA GLN A 20 12.98 12.51 -5.86
C GLN A 20 11.64 12.75 -6.58
N GLY A 21 11.38 13.95 -7.07
CA GLY A 21 10.16 14.28 -7.83
C GLY A 21 10.06 13.56 -9.17
N GLN A 22 11.19 13.25 -9.80
CA GLN A 22 11.27 12.60 -11.12
C GLN A 22 11.55 11.09 -11.09
N ARG A 23 11.59 10.48 -9.92
CA ARG A 23 12.04 9.08 -9.73
C ARG A 23 11.31 8.07 -10.61
N TYR A 24 10.01 8.24 -10.83
CA TYR A 24 9.19 7.33 -11.63
C TYR A 24 8.96 7.82 -13.07
N THR A 25 9.63 8.87 -13.48
CA THR A 25 9.47 9.46 -14.80
C THR A 25 10.52 8.87 -15.75
N ALA A 26 10.08 8.38 -16.90
CA ALA A 26 10.95 7.91 -17.97
C ALA A 26 11.60 9.09 -18.70
N PRO A 27 12.68 8.85 -19.51
CA PRO A 27 13.31 9.92 -20.28
C PRO A 27 12.38 10.65 -21.26
N ASP A 28 11.30 10.01 -21.70
CA ASP A 28 10.24 10.60 -22.54
C ASP A 28 9.23 11.46 -21.77
N GLY A 29 9.45 11.65 -20.45
CA GLY A 29 8.59 12.43 -19.58
C GLY A 29 7.35 11.69 -19.06
N ARG A 30 7.12 10.43 -19.46
CA ARG A 30 5.97 9.65 -19.02
C ARG A 30 6.22 8.99 -17.67
N LEU A 31 5.21 8.98 -16.82
CA LEU A 31 5.26 8.25 -15.55
C LEU A 31 5.23 6.73 -15.81
N ARG A 32 6.05 5.97 -15.09
CA ARG A 32 6.10 4.51 -15.17
C ARG A 32 5.34 3.88 -14.00
N VAL A 33 4.32 3.09 -14.29
CA VAL A 33 3.46 2.44 -13.31
C VAL A 33 3.46 0.92 -13.54
N ALA A 34 3.86 0.17 -12.52
CA ALA A 34 3.79 -1.29 -12.50
C ALA A 34 2.52 -1.73 -11.75
N LEU A 35 1.61 -2.38 -12.47
CA LEU A 35 0.42 -3.04 -11.91
C LEU A 35 0.83 -4.47 -11.55
N VAL A 36 0.93 -4.77 -10.26
CA VAL A 36 1.40 -6.10 -9.81
C VAL A 36 0.24 -6.86 -9.21
N LYS A 37 -0.19 -7.92 -9.90
CA LYS A 37 -1.24 -8.83 -9.45
C LYS A 37 -0.69 -9.81 -8.44
N GLN A 38 -1.21 -9.80 -7.21
CA GLN A 38 -0.95 -10.78 -6.16
C GLN A 38 -2.24 -11.59 -5.92
N PRO A 39 -2.43 -12.74 -6.60
CA PRO A 39 -3.69 -13.48 -6.59
C PRO A 39 -3.86 -14.45 -5.41
N PHE A 40 -2.79 -14.71 -4.63
CA PHE A 40 -2.84 -15.68 -3.54
C PHE A 40 -3.55 -15.08 -2.32
N SER A 41 -4.47 -15.85 -1.75
CA SER A 41 -5.13 -15.58 -0.48
C SER A 41 -4.94 -16.76 0.48
N PRO A 42 -5.29 -16.61 1.77
CA PRO A 42 -5.23 -17.73 2.72
C PRO A 42 -6.05 -18.95 2.30
N THR A 43 -7.09 -18.76 1.50
CA THR A 43 -8.02 -19.80 1.07
C THR A 43 -7.81 -20.28 -0.37
N GLY A 44 -6.85 -19.70 -1.10
CA GLY A 44 -6.53 -20.09 -2.47
C GLY A 44 -6.29 -18.89 -3.39
N LEU A 45 -6.56 -19.07 -4.69
CA LEU A 45 -6.40 -18.02 -5.69
C LEU A 45 -7.67 -17.16 -5.79
N SER A 46 -7.47 -15.85 -5.87
CA SER A 46 -8.52 -14.86 -6.16
C SER A 46 -8.41 -14.35 -7.59
N VAL A 47 -9.54 -14.15 -8.23
CA VAL A 47 -9.63 -13.51 -9.55
C VAL A 47 -9.62 -11.99 -9.46
N GLY A 48 -9.90 -11.41 -8.29
CA GLY A 48 -9.98 -9.97 -8.07
C GLY A 48 -8.81 -9.16 -8.62
N PRO A 49 -7.53 -9.54 -8.40
CA PRO A 49 -6.38 -8.86 -9.00
C PRO A 49 -6.40 -8.82 -10.53
N THR A 50 -6.89 -9.88 -11.18
CA THR A 50 -7.03 -9.91 -12.64
C THR A 50 -8.18 -9.02 -13.08
N THR A 51 -9.33 -9.09 -12.42
CA THR A 51 -10.47 -8.20 -12.67
C THR A 51 -10.07 -6.72 -12.57
N MET A 52 -9.27 -6.33 -11.56
CA MET A 52 -8.72 -4.97 -11.46
C MET A 52 -7.83 -4.61 -12.64
N ALA A 53 -6.91 -5.49 -13.03
CA ALA A 53 -5.95 -5.22 -14.10
C ALA A 53 -6.61 -5.11 -15.49
N GLU A 54 -7.66 -5.88 -15.72
CA GLU A 54 -8.42 -5.93 -16.98
C GLU A 54 -9.58 -4.93 -17.02
N GLY A 55 -9.95 -4.33 -15.90
CA GLY A 55 -11.04 -3.37 -15.74
C GLY A 55 -10.78 -1.98 -16.33
N GLY A 56 -9.95 -1.86 -17.36
CA GLY A 56 -9.71 -0.62 -18.10
C GLY A 56 -8.65 0.30 -17.51
N ILE A 57 -8.01 -0.07 -16.41
CA ILE A 57 -7.02 0.78 -15.72
C ILE A 57 -5.83 1.13 -16.61
N GLN A 58 -5.32 0.21 -17.43
CA GLN A 58 -4.18 0.47 -18.30
C GLN A 58 -4.49 1.53 -19.36
N ARG A 59 -5.70 1.48 -19.94
CA ARG A 59 -6.17 2.51 -20.87
C ARG A 59 -6.27 3.87 -20.19
N LEU A 60 -6.92 3.92 -19.02
CA LEU A 60 -7.09 5.16 -18.24
C LEU A 60 -5.73 5.78 -17.89
N LEU A 61 -4.75 4.98 -17.45
CA LEU A 61 -3.42 5.46 -17.13
C LEU A 61 -2.67 5.95 -18.38
N GLY A 62 -2.86 5.30 -19.53
CA GLY A 62 -2.32 5.75 -20.81
C GLY A 62 -2.88 7.11 -21.23
N GLU A 63 -4.20 7.33 -21.07
CA GLU A 63 -4.88 8.60 -21.37
C GLU A 63 -4.36 9.76 -20.51
N ILE A 64 -3.98 9.49 -19.26
CA ILE A 64 -3.38 10.50 -18.37
C ILE A 64 -1.85 10.55 -18.45
N GLY A 65 -1.23 9.95 -19.46
CA GLY A 65 0.20 10.11 -19.76
C GLY A 65 1.12 9.20 -18.95
N ALA A 66 0.66 8.06 -18.46
CA ALA A 66 1.50 7.04 -17.83
C ALA A 66 1.79 5.87 -18.79
N THR A 67 2.96 5.25 -18.64
CA THR A 67 3.29 3.96 -19.24
C THR A 67 3.07 2.88 -18.19
N THR A 68 2.38 1.80 -18.55
CA THR A 68 2.06 0.72 -17.63
C THR A 68 2.74 -0.58 -18.03
N ARG A 69 3.07 -1.42 -17.03
CA ARG A 69 3.35 -2.84 -17.21
C ARG A 69 2.52 -3.64 -16.21
N VAL A 70 2.17 -4.87 -16.56
CA VAL A 70 1.42 -5.79 -15.69
C VAL A 70 2.30 -6.97 -15.38
N GLU A 71 2.44 -7.27 -14.09
CA GLU A 71 3.17 -8.42 -13.58
C GLU A 71 2.24 -9.27 -12.72
N THR A 72 2.40 -10.58 -12.74
CA THR A 72 1.60 -11.49 -11.92
C THR A 72 2.51 -12.31 -11.04
N ILE A 73 2.23 -12.34 -9.75
CA ILE A 73 2.96 -13.17 -8.80
C ILE A 73 2.50 -14.62 -8.95
N GLY A 74 3.46 -15.53 -9.04
CA GLY A 74 3.25 -16.96 -9.12
C GLY A 74 4.08 -17.71 -8.10
N LEU A 75 3.74 -18.97 -7.85
CA LEU A 75 4.55 -19.96 -7.17
C LEU A 75 5.15 -20.90 -8.20
N THR A 76 6.32 -21.45 -7.92
CA THR A 76 6.85 -22.57 -8.70
C THR A 76 5.97 -23.82 -8.53
N ALA A 77 6.14 -24.81 -9.39
CA ALA A 77 5.40 -26.07 -9.27
C ALA A 77 5.68 -26.76 -7.91
N GLU A 78 6.92 -26.71 -7.44
CA GLU A 78 7.33 -27.27 -6.15
C GLU A 78 6.69 -26.51 -4.98
N GLU A 79 6.80 -25.18 -4.94
CA GLU A 79 6.20 -24.34 -3.90
C GLU A 79 4.68 -24.51 -3.82
N ASN A 80 4.03 -24.73 -4.95
CA ASN A 80 2.58 -24.92 -4.98
C ASN A 80 2.13 -26.25 -4.36
N THR A 81 3.04 -27.21 -4.17
CA THR A 81 2.78 -28.47 -3.45
C THR A 81 2.98 -28.36 -1.94
N GLU A 82 3.51 -27.25 -1.45
CA GLU A 82 3.71 -27.03 0.00
C GLU A 82 2.41 -27.16 0.77
N TYR A 83 2.50 -27.82 1.94
CA TYR A 83 1.36 -27.98 2.83
C TYR A 83 1.02 -26.67 3.54
N GLY A 84 -0.24 -26.31 3.49
CA GLY A 84 -0.78 -25.17 4.21
C GLY A 84 -0.89 -23.88 3.39
N GLY A 85 -2.11 -23.32 3.35
CA GLY A 85 -2.40 -22.08 2.62
C GLY A 85 -1.57 -20.89 3.12
N TRP A 86 -1.24 -20.83 4.40
CA TRP A 86 -0.41 -19.75 4.98
C TRP A 86 1.03 -19.81 4.52
N LYS A 87 1.59 -21.04 4.40
CA LYS A 87 2.95 -21.23 3.92
C LYS A 87 3.05 -20.80 2.46
N ARG A 88 2.14 -21.28 1.60
CA ARG A 88 2.11 -20.87 0.18
C ARG A 88 1.89 -19.37 0.02
N LEU A 89 1.01 -18.78 0.82
CA LEU A 89 0.83 -17.32 0.81
C LEU A 89 2.14 -16.61 1.19
N GLY A 90 2.80 -17.00 2.28
CA GLY A 90 4.08 -16.41 2.68
C GLY A 90 5.14 -16.46 1.59
N MET A 91 5.28 -17.59 0.89
CA MET A 91 6.20 -17.76 -0.24
C MET A 91 5.84 -16.85 -1.41
N ALA A 92 4.55 -16.80 -1.80
CA ALA A 92 4.08 -15.88 -2.83
C ALA A 92 4.35 -14.41 -2.47
N LEU A 93 4.19 -14.04 -1.19
CA LEU A 93 4.54 -12.71 -0.70
C LEU A 93 6.04 -12.43 -0.74
N GLY A 94 6.88 -13.45 -0.56
CA GLY A 94 8.33 -13.36 -0.77
C GLY A 94 8.67 -13.01 -2.23
N HIS A 95 8.04 -13.67 -3.21
CA HIS A 95 8.17 -13.31 -4.63
C HIS A 95 7.62 -11.92 -4.91
N PHE A 96 6.50 -11.56 -4.31
CA PHE A 96 5.93 -10.23 -4.44
C PHE A 96 6.89 -9.16 -3.91
N SER A 97 7.54 -9.41 -2.77
CA SER A 97 8.58 -8.53 -2.22
C SER A 97 9.72 -8.29 -3.21
N ASP A 98 10.22 -9.34 -3.86
CA ASP A 98 11.30 -9.22 -4.86
C ASP A 98 10.88 -8.36 -6.04
N VAL A 99 9.66 -8.56 -6.57
CA VAL A 99 9.10 -7.77 -7.68
C VAL A 99 8.95 -6.30 -7.30
N VAL A 100 8.39 -6.01 -6.12
CA VAL A 100 8.23 -4.62 -5.65
C VAL A 100 9.58 -3.94 -5.46
N ALA A 101 10.56 -4.64 -4.85
CA ALA A 101 11.91 -4.09 -4.65
C ALA A 101 12.61 -3.83 -5.99
N LYS A 102 12.45 -4.70 -6.98
CA LYS A 102 12.96 -4.51 -8.34
C LYS A 102 12.31 -3.30 -9.00
N ASN A 103 10.97 -3.22 -8.97
CA ASN A 103 10.22 -2.11 -9.55
C ASN A 103 10.69 -0.76 -9.00
N GLU A 104 10.84 -0.68 -7.70
CA GLU A 104 11.27 0.51 -7.01
C GLU A 104 12.70 0.92 -7.40
N ARG A 105 13.63 -0.04 -7.54
CA ARG A 105 15.01 0.23 -8.01
C ARG A 105 15.07 0.66 -9.47
N GLU A 106 14.19 0.13 -10.30
CA GLU A 106 14.10 0.46 -11.73
C GLU A 106 13.30 1.75 -12.00
N GLY A 107 12.75 2.40 -10.95
CA GLY A 107 11.96 3.61 -11.07
C GLY A 107 10.57 3.36 -11.65
N TRP A 108 9.91 2.27 -11.26
CA TRP A 108 8.51 2.01 -11.51
C TRP A 108 7.71 2.21 -10.22
N PHE A 109 6.68 3.03 -10.30
CA PHE A 109 5.72 3.16 -9.18
C PHE A 109 4.85 1.91 -9.11
N THR A 110 4.85 1.24 -7.97
CA THR A 110 4.08 -0.01 -7.80
C THR A 110 2.65 0.28 -7.34
N VAL A 111 1.70 -0.23 -8.11
CA VAL A 111 0.30 -0.40 -7.72
C VAL A 111 0.07 -1.88 -7.47
N GLY A 112 -0.11 -2.27 -6.22
CA GLY A 112 -0.45 -3.63 -5.82
C GLY A 112 -1.94 -3.90 -6.04
N LEU A 113 -2.25 -4.91 -6.85
CA LEU A 113 -3.60 -5.45 -7.04
C LEU A 113 -3.66 -6.73 -6.22
N LEU A 114 -4.27 -6.67 -5.04
CA LEU A 114 -4.12 -7.65 -3.98
C LEU A 114 -5.37 -8.52 -3.87
N ALA A 115 -5.20 -9.82 -3.70
CA ALA A 115 -6.30 -10.75 -3.45
C ALA A 115 -7.09 -10.36 -2.19
N THR A 116 -6.36 -10.12 -1.10
CA THR A 116 -6.90 -9.77 0.23
C THR A 116 -5.86 -8.97 1.02
N CYS A 117 -6.25 -8.34 2.12
CA CYS A 117 -5.37 -7.59 3.01
C CYS A 117 -4.14 -8.37 3.53
N PRO A 118 -4.20 -9.69 3.81
CA PRO A 118 -3.01 -10.51 4.08
C PRO A 118 -1.91 -10.49 3.01
N SER A 119 -2.14 -9.91 1.84
CA SER A 119 -1.11 -9.70 0.81
C SER A 119 -0.17 -8.51 1.09
N MET A 120 -0.56 -7.59 1.96
CA MET A 120 0.18 -6.36 2.27
C MET A 120 1.63 -6.59 2.75
N PRO A 121 1.97 -7.59 3.58
CA PRO A 121 3.34 -7.76 4.06
C PRO A 121 4.36 -7.90 2.95
N GLY A 122 4.03 -8.54 1.81
CA GLY A 122 4.92 -8.67 0.67
C GLY A 122 5.25 -7.32 0.02
N LEU A 123 4.27 -6.42 -0.09
CA LEU A 123 4.50 -5.09 -0.66
C LEU A 123 5.35 -4.23 0.28
N VAL A 124 5.05 -4.24 1.57
CA VAL A 124 5.84 -3.52 2.60
C VAL A 124 7.28 -4.03 2.62
N ALA A 125 7.49 -5.37 2.60
CA ALA A 125 8.80 -5.98 2.54
C ALA A 125 9.58 -5.57 1.28
N GLY A 126 8.92 -5.52 0.12
CA GLY A 126 9.55 -5.09 -1.13
C GLY A 126 10.05 -3.64 -1.06
N LEU A 127 9.27 -2.74 -0.48
CA LEU A 127 9.73 -1.37 -0.23
C LEU A 127 10.89 -1.34 0.78
N GLN A 128 10.82 -2.18 1.85
CA GLN A 128 11.86 -2.28 2.87
C GLN A 128 13.22 -2.70 2.26
N HIS A 129 13.19 -3.61 1.29
CA HIS A 129 14.37 -4.14 0.61
C HIS A 129 14.72 -3.46 -0.72
N SER A 130 14.06 -2.34 -1.06
CA SER A 130 14.35 -1.57 -2.27
C SER A 130 15.58 -0.67 -2.17
N GLY A 131 16.15 -0.51 -0.98
CA GLY A 131 17.38 0.25 -0.70
C GLY A 131 18.66 -0.58 -0.91
N PRO A 132 19.80 -0.10 -0.39
CA PRO A 132 21.06 -0.82 -0.44
C PRO A 132 20.96 -2.20 0.22
N PRO A 133 21.65 -3.24 -0.31
CA PRO A 133 21.63 -4.58 0.28
C PRO A 133 22.05 -4.58 1.76
N GLY A 134 21.35 -5.37 2.57
CA GLY A 134 21.63 -5.53 4.01
C GLY A 134 21.22 -4.34 4.88
N LYS A 135 20.56 -3.32 4.31
CA LYS A 135 20.06 -2.15 5.05
C LYS A 135 18.56 -1.95 4.78
N PRO A 136 17.69 -2.65 5.53
CA PRO A 136 16.25 -2.50 5.36
C PRO A 136 15.82 -1.04 5.63
N LEU A 137 15.02 -0.49 4.72
CA LEU A 137 14.45 0.84 4.86
C LEU A 137 13.33 0.82 5.91
N ARG A 138 13.13 1.93 6.60
CA ARG A 138 12.00 2.14 7.50
C ARG A 138 10.78 2.53 6.67
N ILE A 139 9.71 1.73 6.77
CA ILE A 139 8.49 1.95 6.02
C ILE A 139 7.40 2.51 6.93
N GLY A 140 6.80 3.63 6.53
CA GLY A 140 5.55 4.11 7.09
C GLY A 140 4.37 3.50 6.33
N MET A 141 3.28 3.23 7.03
CA MET A 141 2.06 2.67 6.44
C MET A 141 0.85 3.54 6.78
N LEU A 142 0.14 3.97 5.75
CA LEU A 142 -1.22 4.49 5.86
C LEU A 142 -2.17 3.35 5.49
N TRP A 143 -2.91 2.84 6.47
CA TRP A 143 -3.85 1.74 6.37
C TRP A 143 -5.27 2.28 6.31
N LEU A 144 -5.96 2.13 5.17
CA LEU A 144 -7.32 2.61 4.97
C LEU A 144 -8.27 1.43 4.83
N ASP A 145 -9.14 1.27 5.82
CA ASP A 145 -9.98 0.09 6.01
C ASP A 145 -11.14 0.43 6.96
N ALA A 146 -12.26 -0.28 6.84
CA ALA A 146 -13.34 -0.23 7.82
C ALA A 146 -12.98 -0.95 9.13
N HIS A 147 -11.99 -1.85 9.08
CA HIS A 147 -11.51 -2.68 10.17
C HIS A 147 -10.05 -2.35 10.51
N PRO A 148 -9.57 -2.60 11.73
CA PRO A 148 -8.16 -2.40 12.05
C PRO A 148 -7.25 -3.51 11.51
N ASP A 149 -7.80 -4.70 11.26
CA ASP A 149 -7.07 -5.90 10.85
C ASP A 149 -5.86 -6.18 11.75
N PHE A 150 -6.06 -5.94 13.05
CA PHE A 150 -5.05 -5.99 14.09
C PHE A 150 -5.23 -7.16 15.07
N ASN A 151 -6.16 -8.07 14.75
CA ASN A 151 -6.37 -9.29 15.50
C ASN A 151 -5.12 -10.18 15.50
N THR A 152 -4.94 -10.92 16.56
CA THR A 152 -4.01 -12.04 16.68
C THR A 152 -4.80 -13.35 16.78
N PRO A 153 -4.17 -14.53 16.71
CA PRO A 153 -4.85 -15.79 16.98
C PRO A 153 -5.57 -15.83 18.34
N GLU A 154 -5.10 -15.05 19.31
CA GLU A 154 -5.66 -14.98 20.68
C GLU A 154 -6.84 -14.00 20.79
N THR A 155 -6.95 -13.01 19.89
CA THR A 155 -7.99 -11.97 19.97
C THR A 155 -9.12 -12.15 18.98
N THR A 156 -8.87 -12.88 17.88
CA THR A 156 -9.83 -13.06 16.79
C THR A 156 -11.07 -13.88 17.23
N ARG A 157 -12.24 -13.41 16.85
CA ARG A 157 -13.50 -14.17 17.06
C ARG A 157 -13.80 -15.10 15.89
N SER A 158 -13.30 -14.79 14.70
CA SER A 158 -13.59 -15.55 13.47
C SER A 158 -12.53 -16.58 13.12
N GLY A 159 -11.30 -16.46 13.66
CA GLY A 159 -10.13 -17.22 13.23
C GLY A 159 -9.62 -16.83 11.83
N SER A 160 -10.21 -15.81 11.21
CA SER A 160 -9.85 -15.37 9.86
C SER A 160 -8.50 -14.68 9.83
N LEU A 161 -7.62 -15.10 8.93
CA LEU A 161 -6.39 -14.37 8.60
C LEU A 161 -6.65 -13.00 7.99
N GLY A 162 -7.84 -12.80 7.41
CA GLY A 162 -8.26 -11.51 6.86
C GLY A 162 -8.13 -10.39 7.89
N GLY A 163 -8.45 -10.63 9.14
CA GLY A 163 -8.39 -9.64 10.22
C GLY A 163 -7.04 -9.54 10.94
N MET A 164 -5.91 -10.03 10.38
CA MET A 164 -4.61 -10.09 11.09
C MET A 164 -3.44 -9.38 10.39
N PRO A 165 -3.53 -8.86 9.15
CA PRO A 165 -2.34 -8.42 8.41
C PRO A 165 -1.55 -7.31 9.10
N VAL A 166 -2.20 -6.38 9.80
CA VAL A 166 -1.49 -5.32 10.54
C VAL A 166 -0.78 -5.91 11.77
N ALA A 167 -1.37 -6.88 12.47
CA ALA A 167 -0.69 -7.60 13.55
C ALA A 167 0.51 -8.40 13.04
N VAL A 168 0.40 -9.00 11.85
CA VAL A 168 1.54 -9.68 11.18
C VAL A 168 2.64 -8.68 10.86
N ALA A 169 2.31 -7.56 10.23
CA ALA A 169 3.30 -6.55 9.84
C ALA A 169 3.99 -5.91 11.04
N THR A 170 3.31 -5.77 12.17
CA THR A 170 3.87 -5.24 13.42
C THR A 170 4.51 -6.30 14.32
N GLY A 171 4.60 -7.55 13.85
CA GLY A 171 5.32 -8.63 14.53
C GLY A 171 4.58 -9.31 15.67
N ARG A 172 3.27 -9.06 15.82
CA ARG A 172 2.41 -9.63 16.88
C ARG A 172 1.87 -11.01 16.55
N ALA A 173 1.76 -11.35 15.27
CA ALA A 173 1.18 -12.61 14.82
C ALA A 173 2.00 -13.24 13.70
N LEU A 174 1.85 -14.56 13.50
CA LEU A 174 2.28 -15.32 12.33
C LEU A 174 3.71 -15.03 11.85
N ARG A 175 4.67 -15.05 12.78
CA ARG A 175 6.07 -14.73 12.49
C ARG A 175 6.64 -15.47 11.28
N VAL A 176 6.31 -16.75 11.09
CA VAL A 176 6.83 -17.55 9.97
C VAL A 176 6.35 -16.97 8.65
N MET A 177 5.04 -16.69 8.52
CA MET A 177 4.48 -16.05 7.32
C MET A 177 5.13 -14.69 7.04
N ARG A 178 5.36 -13.87 8.07
CA ARG A 178 6.05 -12.58 7.94
C ARG A 178 7.47 -12.72 7.40
N LEU A 179 8.21 -13.71 7.90
CA LEU A 179 9.59 -14.00 7.45
C LEU A 179 9.61 -14.56 6.02
N ASP A 180 8.68 -15.47 5.68
CA ASP A 180 8.53 -15.98 4.30
C ASP A 180 8.21 -14.82 3.32
N ALA A 181 7.41 -13.84 3.75
CA ALA A 181 7.14 -12.61 2.99
C ALA A 181 8.35 -11.66 2.95
N LYS A 182 9.45 -12.00 3.61
CA LYS A 182 10.68 -11.18 3.74
C LYS A 182 10.50 -9.86 4.51
N LEU A 183 9.43 -9.71 5.30
CA LEU A 183 9.22 -8.53 6.12
C LEU A 183 10.00 -8.66 7.44
N ASP A 184 11.22 -8.18 7.46
CA ASP A 184 12.09 -8.18 8.63
C ASP A 184 13.07 -7.00 8.59
N PRO A 185 13.11 -6.14 9.63
CA PRO A 185 12.33 -6.16 10.88
C PRO A 185 10.84 -5.83 10.66
N PRO A 186 9.95 -6.17 11.63
CA PRO A 186 8.56 -5.75 11.61
C PRO A 186 8.43 -4.22 11.73
N LEU A 187 7.27 -3.69 11.35
CA LEU A 187 6.96 -2.28 11.55
C LEU A 187 6.79 -1.97 13.04
N ALA A 188 7.32 -0.85 13.50
CA ALA A 188 6.93 -0.33 14.81
C ALA A 188 5.53 0.30 14.73
N ASP A 189 4.73 0.25 15.79
CA ASP A 189 3.38 0.83 15.84
C ASP A 189 3.33 2.27 15.34
N ARG A 190 4.28 3.10 15.77
CA ARG A 190 4.38 4.50 15.33
C ARG A 190 4.63 4.70 13.82
N GLN A 191 4.95 3.63 13.09
CA GLN A 191 5.07 3.65 11.64
C GLN A 191 3.74 3.37 10.94
N VAL A 192 2.69 3.06 11.70
CA VAL A 192 1.34 2.78 11.17
C VAL A 192 0.40 3.93 11.53
N VAL A 193 -0.41 4.32 10.56
CA VAL A 193 -1.56 5.22 10.72
C VAL A 193 -2.76 4.50 10.11
N MET A 194 -3.80 4.29 10.89
CA MET A 194 -5.07 3.73 10.42
C MET A 194 -6.05 4.85 10.11
N GLY A 195 -6.86 4.66 9.08
CA GLY A 195 -7.92 5.61 8.72
C GLY A 195 -9.17 4.90 8.26
N GLY A 196 -10.34 5.37 8.74
CA GLY A 196 -11.63 4.85 8.34
C GLY A 196 -12.18 3.71 9.20
N VAL A 197 -11.43 3.24 10.20
CA VAL A 197 -11.84 2.17 11.11
C VAL A 197 -13.14 2.56 11.82
N ARG A 198 -14.13 1.67 11.77
CA ARG A 198 -15.47 1.87 12.37
C ARG A 198 -16.15 0.59 12.80
N LEU A 199 -15.51 -0.55 12.61
CA LEU A 199 -15.93 -1.84 13.15
C LEU A 199 -14.71 -2.59 13.66
N THR A 200 -14.73 -2.98 14.94
CA THR A 200 -13.62 -3.62 15.65
C THR A 200 -14.14 -4.70 16.58
N ASP A 201 -13.43 -5.81 16.69
CA ASP A 201 -13.68 -6.81 17.72
C ASP A 201 -13.25 -6.29 19.11
N PRO A 202 -13.95 -6.65 20.23
CA PRO A 202 -13.64 -6.08 21.54
C PRO A 202 -12.21 -6.29 22.04
N LEU A 203 -11.62 -7.47 21.82
CA LEU A 203 -10.23 -7.74 22.22
C LEU A 203 -9.21 -7.08 21.27
N GLU A 204 -9.57 -6.97 20.01
CA GLU A 204 -8.79 -6.22 19.02
C GLU A 204 -8.74 -4.73 19.36
N GLN A 205 -9.89 -4.14 19.79
CA GLN A 205 -9.93 -2.75 20.25
C GLN A 205 -9.03 -2.55 21.47
N GLN A 206 -9.06 -3.46 22.44
CA GLN A 206 -8.15 -3.39 23.59
C GLN A 206 -6.67 -3.43 23.15
N LEU A 207 -6.33 -4.29 22.20
CA LEU A 207 -4.97 -4.36 21.66
C LEU A 207 -4.57 -3.05 20.96
N LEU A 208 -5.48 -2.47 20.20
CA LEU A 208 -5.30 -1.21 19.50
C LEU A 208 -5.12 -0.03 20.48
N ASP A 209 -5.94 0.03 21.55
CA ASP A 209 -5.87 1.06 22.58
C ASP A 209 -4.53 1.04 23.35
N HIS A 210 -3.89 -0.13 23.45
CA HIS A 210 -2.58 -0.27 24.08
C HIS A 210 -1.41 -0.11 23.09
N SER A 211 -1.70 0.18 21.82
CA SER A 211 -0.68 0.40 20.78
C SER A 211 -0.31 1.87 20.62
N GLN A 212 0.74 2.14 19.84
CA GLN A 212 1.11 3.49 19.41
C GLN A 212 0.65 3.78 17.96
N ILE A 213 -0.29 3.03 17.44
CA ILE A 213 -0.88 3.23 16.12
C ILE A 213 -1.78 4.47 16.16
N ALA A 214 -1.52 5.41 15.27
CA ALA A 214 -2.37 6.60 15.15
C ALA A 214 -3.64 6.27 14.34
N GLN A 215 -4.76 6.89 14.71
CA GLN A 215 -6.04 6.69 14.05
C GLN A 215 -6.56 8.01 13.47
N LEU A 216 -7.15 7.92 12.29
CA LEU A 216 -7.85 9.00 11.58
C LEU A 216 -9.31 8.58 11.41
N SER A 217 -10.21 9.51 11.64
CA SER A 217 -11.64 9.28 11.47
C SER A 217 -12.03 9.18 9.98
N VAL A 218 -13.21 8.67 9.71
CA VAL A 218 -13.80 8.72 8.34
C VAL A 218 -13.92 10.16 7.85
N GLU A 219 -14.24 11.10 8.73
CA GLU A 219 -14.40 12.51 8.37
C GLU A 219 -13.05 13.14 7.99
N ASP A 220 -11.96 12.74 8.66
CA ASP A 220 -10.62 13.14 8.28
C ASP A 220 -10.28 12.73 6.84
N LEU A 221 -10.68 11.51 6.46
CA LEU A 221 -10.46 11.00 5.10
C LEU A 221 -11.34 11.72 4.07
N ARG A 222 -12.62 11.96 4.41
CA ARG A 222 -13.59 12.62 3.50
C ARG A 222 -13.16 14.03 3.14
N GLN A 223 -12.69 14.78 4.12
CA GLN A 223 -12.37 16.20 4.00
C GLN A 223 -10.88 16.48 3.80
N ALA A 224 -10.04 15.44 3.80
CA ALA A 224 -8.59 15.60 3.79
C ALA A 224 -8.13 16.64 4.84
N THR A 225 -8.55 16.44 6.10
CA THR A 225 -8.33 17.41 7.16
C THR A 225 -6.84 17.61 7.47
N PRO A 226 -6.45 18.70 8.17
CA PRO A 226 -5.08 18.88 8.65
C PRO A 226 -4.54 17.72 9.48
N ALA A 227 -5.40 16.93 10.15
CA ALA A 227 -5.01 15.76 10.93
C ALA A 227 -4.36 14.69 10.04
N VAL A 228 -4.90 14.43 8.83
CA VAL A 228 -4.30 13.50 7.86
C VAL A 228 -2.87 13.92 7.53
N PHE A 229 -2.68 15.19 7.18
CA PHE A 229 -1.37 15.69 6.78
C PHE A 229 -0.39 15.75 7.94
N ALA A 230 -0.84 16.06 9.16
CA ALA A 230 0.00 15.99 10.35
C ALA A 230 0.57 14.58 10.59
N GLN A 231 -0.24 13.53 10.40
CA GLN A 231 0.22 12.13 10.51
C GLN A 231 1.18 11.76 9.36
N LEU A 232 0.91 12.18 8.14
CA LEU A 232 1.80 11.94 7.00
C LEU A 232 3.13 12.71 7.12
N ASP A 233 3.11 13.93 7.65
CA ASP A 233 4.31 14.69 7.98
C ASP A 233 5.15 13.96 9.04
N ARG A 234 4.51 13.37 10.06
CA ARG A 234 5.18 12.54 11.07
C ARG A 234 5.80 11.30 10.44
N LEU A 235 5.07 10.55 9.61
CA LEU A 235 5.59 9.40 8.88
C LEU A 235 6.75 9.81 7.97
N SER A 236 6.59 10.88 7.20
CA SER A 236 7.62 11.36 6.27
C SER A 236 8.92 11.75 6.98
N ARG A 237 8.85 12.32 8.19
CA ARG A 237 10.06 12.61 8.99
C ARG A 237 10.73 11.38 9.58
N SER A 238 9.96 10.35 9.93
CA SER A 238 10.45 9.19 10.71
C SER A 238 10.76 7.95 9.88
N THR A 239 10.38 7.92 8.59
CA THR A 239 10.55 6.77 7.71
C THR A 239 11.24 7.14 6.40
N ASP A 240 11.67 6.14 5.65
CA ASP A 240 12.37 6.32 4.39
C ASP A 240 11.42 6.24 3.19
N LYS A 241 10.31 5.48 3.32
CA LYS A 241 9.23 5.37 2.34
C LYS A 241 7.88 5.25 3.05
N ILE A 242 6.80 5.56 2.33
CA ILE A 242 5.42 5.41 2.80
C ILE A 242 4.67 4.53 1.82
N TYR A 243 3.98 3.54 2.34
CA TYR A 243 3.02 2.69 1.66
C TYR A 243 1.60 3.11 2.01
N VAL A 244 0.71 3.16 1.01
CA VAL A 244 -0.72 3.40 1.20
C VAL A 244 -1.47 2.12 0.88
N HIS A 245 -2.21 1.60 1.86
CA HIS A 245 -3.06 0.40 1.73
C HIS A 245 -4.53 0.80 1.70
N ILE A 246 -5.29 0.14 0.84
CA ILE A 246 -6.74 0.30 0.76
C ILE A 246 -7.38 -1.08 0.78
N ASP A 247 -8.16 -1.40 1.84
CA ASP A 247 -9.23 -2.37 1.70
C ASP A 247 -10.45 -1.68 1.08
N MET A 248 -11.09 -2.34 0.12
CA MET A 248 -12.21 -1.75 -0.59
C MET A 248 -13.44 -1.53 0.30
N ASP A 249 -13.53 -2.19 1.47
CA ASP A 249 -14.61 -1.97 2.42
C ASP A 249 -14.47 -0.68 3.25
N VAL A 250 -13.33 0.02 3.14
CA VAL A 250 -13.23 1.39 3.65
C VAL A 250 -14.26 2.32 3.02
N LEU A 251 -14.63 2.04 1.76
CA LEU A 251 -15.60 2.84 1.03
C LEU A 251 -17.02 2.69 1.58
N ASP A 252 -17.87 3.66 1.25
CA ASP A 252 -19.31 3.50 1.46
C ASP A 252 -19.83 2.30 0.67
N PRO A 253 -20.71 1.44 1.24
CA PRO A 253 -21.24 0.26 0.55
C PRO A 253 -21.89 0.51 -0.80
N ARG A 254 -22.28 1.74 -1.11
CA ARG A 254 -22.83 2.14 -2.42
C ARG A 254 -21.78 2.20 -3.52
N GLU A 255 -20.51 2.20 -3.16
CA GLU A 255 -19.37 2.29 -4.08
C GLU A 255 -18.78 0.92 -4.45
N VAL A 256 -19.21 -0.16 -3.78
CA VAL A 256 -18.62 -1.50 -3.93
C VAL A 256 -19.69 -2.58 -4.08
N GLU A 257 -19.49 -3.48 -5.03
CA GLU A 257 -20.34 -4.66 -5.24
C GLU A 257 -19.68 -5.93 -4.72
N GLY A 258 -20.47 -6.95 -4.42
CA GLY A 258 -19.99 -8.30 -4.10
C GLY A 258 -19.15 -8.41 -2.83
N HIS A 259 -18.92 -7.32 -2.11
CA HIS A 259 -18.11 -7.32 -0.88
C HIS A 259 -18.89 -7.86 0.31
N GLY A 260 -18.34 -8.88 1.01
CA GLY A 260 -19.02 -9.54 2.13
C GLY A 260 -19.09 -8.74 3.43
N ASN A 261 -18.10 -7.86 3.65
CA ASN A 261 -17.91 -7.16 4.94
C ASN A 261 -18.21 -5.65 4.83
N LYS A 262 -19.32 -5.30 4.17
CA LYS A 262 -19.69 -3.90 3.98
C LYS A 262 -20.02 -3.21 5.31
N VAL A 263 -19.35 -2.13 5.62
CA VAL A 263 -19.63 -1.29 6.79
C VAL A 263 -20.14 0.09 6.32
N PRO A 264 -21.31 0.56 6.78
CA PRO A 264 -21.88 1.85 6.38
C PRO A 264 -20.99 3.04 6.74
N ASN A 265 -21.31 4.18 6.10
CA ASN A 265 -20.70 5.48 6.40
C ASN A 265 -19.21 5.60 6.08
N GLY A 266 -18.69 4.87 5.07
CA GLY A 266 -17.35 5.08 4.54
C GLY A 266 -17.22 6.36 3.69
N PRO A 267 -16.01 6.76 3.30
CA PRO A 267 -15.79 7.79 2.30
C PRO A 267 -16.23 7.30 0.91
N SER A 268 -16.41 8.22 -0.05
CA SER A 268 -16.55 7.86 -1.46
C SER A 268 -15.19 7.64 -2.12
N SER A 269 -15.18 6.90 -3.22
CA SER A 269 -13.97 6.71 -4.04
C SER A 269 -13.45 8.03 -4.64
N GLU A 270 -14.32 9.00 -4.88
CA GLU A 270 -13.95 10.34 -5.34
C GLU A 270 -13.22 11.14 -4.24
N GLN A 271 -13.70 11.06 -3.00
CA GLN A 271 -13.05 11.68 -1.84
C GLN A 271 -11.66 11.10 -1.63
N LEU A 272 -11.52 9.76 -1.68
CA LEU A 272 -10.21 9.10 -1.57
C LEU A 272 -9.30 9.39 -2.77
N ALA A 273 -9.82 9.47 -3.99
CA ALA A 273 -9.02 9.85 -5.16
C ALA A 273 -8.43 11.25 -5.02
N SER A 274 -9.23 12.21 -4.54
CA SER A 274 -8.76 13.57 -4.23
C SER A 274 -7.71 13.59 -3.11
N LEU A 275 -7.91 12.80 -2.07
CA LEU A 275 -6.93 12.65 -0.98
C LEU A 275 -5.62 12.05 -1.51
N PHE A 276 -5.68 11.01 -2.34
CA PHE A 276 -4.48 10.38 -2.91
C PHE A 276 -3.73 11.31 -3.85
N GLU A 277 -4.42 12.12 -4.66
CA GLU A 277 -3.77 13.15 -5.47
C GLU A 277 -2.94 14.10 -4.59
N GLN A 278 -3.50 14.56 -3.46
CA GLN A 278 -2.79 15.43 -2.52
C GLN A 278 -1.61 14.70 -1.85
N ILE A 279 -1.80 13.46 -1.39
CA ILE A 279 -0.76 12.65 -0.75
C ILE A 279 0.42 12.44 -1.70
N PHE A 280 0.15 11.91 -2.90
CA PHE A 280 1.21 11.56 -3.84
C PHE A 280 1.88 12.77 -4.47
N ARG A 281 1.21 13.91 -4.53
CA ARG A 281 1.84 15.18 -4.90
C ARG A 281 2.77 15.71 -3.80
N ARG A 282 2.30 15.70 -2.54
CA ARG A 282 2.96 16.38 -1.42
C ARG A 282 4.09 15.57 -0.78
N TYR A 283 3.99 14.23 -0.81
CA TYR A 283 4.93 13.36 -0.11
C TYR A 283 5.77 12.52 -1.08
N PRO A 284 7.01 12.95 -1.41
CA PRO A 284 7.90 12.19 -2.31
C PRO A 284 8.22 10.77 -1.80
N LYS A 285 8.14 10.54 -0.49
CA LYS A 285 8.32 9.24 0.14
C LYS A 285 7.14 8.29 -0.02
N ALA A 286 5.96 8.75 -0.46
CA ALA A 286 4.84 7.88 -0.85
C ALA A 286 5.22 7.14 -2.13
N SER A 287 5.57 5.85 -1.99
CA SER A 287 6.30 5.07 -3.00
C SER A 287 5.49 3.92 -3.59
N ALA A 288 4.40 3.50 -2.97
CA ALA A 288 3.51 2.48 -3.49
C ALA A 288 2.10 2.62 -2.92
N ILE A 289 1.13 2.06 -3.64
CA ILE A 289 -0.26 1.94 -3.21
C ILE A 289 -0.76 0.53 -3.50
N GLY A 290 -1.58 -0.04 -2.59
CA GLY A 290 -2.16 -1.38 -2.77
C GLY A 290 -3.65 -1.38 -2.53
N PHE A 291 -4.39 -2.06 -3.42
CA PHE A 291 -5.83 -2.24 -3.34
C PHE A 291 -6.16 -3.70 -3.08
N ALA A 292 -6.88 -3.96 -2.02
CA ALA A 292 -7.22 -5.31 -1.57
C ALA A 292 -8.72 -5.55 -1.59
N THR A 293 -9.09 -6.83 -1.64
CA THR A 293 -10.44 -7.32 -1.40
C THR A 293 -11.47 -6.87 -2.45
N ILE A 294 -11.07 -6.85 -3.73
CA ILE A 294 -12.05 -6.79 -4.81
C ILE A 294 -12.65 -8.17 -5.01
N PRO A 295 -13.98 -8.29 -4.93
CA PRO A 295 -14.66 -9.55 -5.21
C PRO A 295 -14.51 -9.94 -6.69
N GLY A 296 -14.58 -11.25 -6.96
CA GLY A 296 -14.55 -11.75 -8.33
C GLY A 296 -15.79 -11.41 -9.15
N THR A 297 -16.87 -11.00 -8.48
CA THR A 297 -18.14 -10.61 -9.10
C THR A 297 -18.36 -9.11 -8.89
N ASP A 298 -18.20 -8.33 -9.94
CA ASP A 298 -18.47 -6.88 -10.00
C ASP A 298 -19.32 -6.62 -11.25
N GLU A 299 -20.56 -7.15 -11.25
CA GLU A 299 -21.45 -7.18 -12.42
C GLU A 299 -21.82 -5.77 -12.90
N GLY A 300 -22.00 -4.84 -11.98
CA GLY A 300 -22.26 -3.43 -12.31
C GLY A 300 -21.00 -2.60 -12.55
N GLY A 301 -19.81 -3.16 -12.30
CA GLY A 301 -18.54 -2.45 -12.47
C GLY A 301 -18.26 -1.35 -11.46
N LEU A 302 -19.00 -1.28 -10.34
CA LEU A 302 -18.86 -0.23 -9.33
C LEU A 302 -17.50 -0.29 -8.63
N SER A 303 -17.10 -1.49 -8.19
CA SER A 303 -15.83 -1.69 -7.49
C SER A 303 -14.64 -1.37 -8.40
N ILE A 304 -14.71 -1.78 -9.67
CA ILE A 304 -13.67 -1.48 -10.67
C ILE A 304 -13.61 0.03 -10.95
N ALA A 305 -14.76 0.69 -11.11
CA ALA A 305 -14.80 2.14 -11.31
C ALA A 305 -14.20 2.89 -10.12
N ALA A 306 -14.47 2.45 -8.88
CA ALA A 306 -13.92 3.03 -7.67
C ALA A 306 -12.39 2.87 -7.61
N VAL A 307 -11.86 1.66 -7.85
CA VAL A 307 -10.41 1.40 -7.91
C VAL A 307 -9.73 2.25 -8.97
N ASN A 308 -10.27 2.27 -10.19
CA ASN A 308 -9.71 3.04 -11.30
C ASN A 308 -9.63 4.53 -10.95
N ARG A 309 -10.67 5.08 -10.33
CA ARG A 309 -10.72 6.49 -9.89
C ARG A 309 -9.62 6.78 -8.86
N MET A 310 -9.47 5.91 -7.86
CA MET A 310 -8.48 6.07 -6.81
C MET A 310 -7.04 5.93 -7.32
N ILE A 311 -6.76 4.96 -8.20
CA ILE A 311 -5.44 4.82 -8.85
C ILE A 311 -5.12 6.05 -9.69
N ALA A 312 -6.09 6.54 -10.47
CA ALA A 312 -5.91 7.74 -11.28
C ALA A 312 -5.57 8.97 -10.41
N GLY A 313 -6.22 9.13 -9.25
CA GLY A 313 -5.89 10.17 -8.28
C GLY A 313 -4.44 10.10 -7.81
N ALA A 314 -3.97 8.92 -7.41
CA ALA A 314 -2.58 8.70 -7.00
C ALA A 314 -1.59 9.05 -8.14
N VAL A 315 -1.87 8.60 -9.36
CA VAL A 315 -1.00 8.85 -10.53
C VAL A 315 -0.98 10.33 -10.90
N LYS A 316 -2.10 11.04 -10.88
CA LYS A 316 -2.15 12.50 -11.07
C LYS A 316 -1.31 13.24 -10.03
N GLY A 317 -1.37 12.80 -8.77
CA GLY A 317 -0.53 13.35 -7.70
C GLY A 317 0.96 13.16 -7.98
N LEU A 318 1.38 11.98 -8.45
CA LEU A 318 2.76 11.70 -8.84
C LEU A 318 3.23 12.59 -9.99
N GLN A 319 2.40 12.80 -11.01
CA GLN A 319 2.70 13.66 -12.16
C GLN A 319 2.84 15.15 -11.78
N ALA A 320 2.13 15.55 -10.73
CA ALA A 320 2.16 16.94 -10.24
C ALA A 320 3.33 17.23 -9.29
N ARG A 321 4.20 16.24 -8.98
CA ARG A 321 5.41 16.45 -8.16
C ARG A 321 6.39 17.38 -8.89
N GLY A 322 6.82 18.43 -8.20
CA GLY A 322 7.84 19.34 -8.73
C GLY A 322 7.35 20.34 -9.79
N ARG A 323 6.03 20.46 -9.96
CA ARG A 323 5.41 21.53 -10.77
C ARG A 323 5.02 22.72 -9.89
#